data_2f12676cab91a69aab67189fe248a818
#
_entry.id   2f12676cab91a69aab67189fe248a818
#
_cell.length_a   1.000
_cell.length_b   1.000
_cell.length_c   1.000
_cell.angle_alpha   90.00
_cell.angle_beta   90.00
_cell.angle_gamma   90.00
#
_symmetry.space_group_name_H-M   'P 1'
#
loop_
_entity.id
_entity.type
_entity.pdbx_description
1 polymer ?
#
loop_
_entity_poly.entity_id
_entity_poly.type
_entity_poly.pdbx_seq_one_letter_code
_entity_poly.pdbx_strand_id
1 'polypeptide(L)'
;MARNIDPSFVDQLTPNFAQLFLDRVAKSGSLEAYRFPQGSGWESMTWQQAGDRVTQLAAGLLSLGIQPEQRVGIASSTRYEWILADLAVMCAGGATTTVYPSTNAEDTAYILSDSECQVVFAEDDDQIKKLTDMRAQLPSVAKVVTFDAASAQDDGDWVITLEALADLGEKRFRIE
;
A
#
# COMPACT_ATOMS: atom_id res chain seq x y z
N MET A 1 -9.75 38.12 6.37
CA MET A 1 -9.96 37.83 7.79
C MET A 1 -9.34 36.47 8.08
N ALA A 2 -8.27 36.40 8.84
CA ALA A 2 -7.71 35.13 9.31
C ALA A 2 -8.73 34.51 10.29
N ARG A 3 -9.19 33.30 10.01
CA ARG A 3 -10.02 32.54 10.96
C ARG A 3 -9.14 32.22 12.17
N ASN A 4 -9.55 32.72 13.35
CA ASN A 4 -8.92 32.29 14.59
C ASN A 4 -9.24 30.79 14.77
N ILE A 5 -8.28 29.94 14.52
CA ILE A 5 -8.42 28.48 14.72
C ILE A 5 -8.17 28.30 16.23
N ASP A 6 -9.16 27.76 16.92
CA ASP A 6 -9.02 27.35 18.32
C ASP A 6 -7.96 26.26 18.43
N PRO A 7 -6.82 26.48 19.13
CA PRO A 7 -5.76 25.48 19.23
C PRO A 7 -6.22 24.19 19.94
N SER A 8 -7.26 24.25 20.79
CA SER A 8 -7.81 23.05 21.44
C SER A 8 -8.45 22.07 20.45
N PHE A 9 -8.73 22.51 19.21
CA PHE A 9 -9.18 21.64 18.15
C PHE A 9 -8.13 20.60 17.75
N VAL A 10 -6.84 20.95 17.84
CA VAL A 10 -5.73 20.05 17.52
C VAL A 10 -5.68 18.88 18.52
N ASP A 11 -5.98 19.13 19.79
CA ASP A 11 -5.99 18.12 20.84
C ASP A 11 -7.15 17.11 20.70
N GLN A 12 -8.14 17.42 19.86
CA GLN A 12 -9.28 16.56 19.55
C GLN A 12 -9.11 15.75 18.25
N LEU A 13 -7.99 15.95 17.54
CA LEU A 13 -7.72 15.23 16.31
C LEU A 13 -7.34 13.78 16.61
N THR A 14 -7.70 12.91 15.68
CA THR A 14 -7.28 11.51 15.67
C THR A 14 -5.74 11.42 15.65
N PRO A 15 -5.11 10.55 16.46
CA PRO A 15 -3.66 10.58 16.67
C PRO A 15 -2.82 10.28 15.43
N ASN A 16 -3.37 9.55 14.46
CA ASN A 16 -2.68 9.20 13.22
C ASN A 16 -3.67 8.89 12.07
N PHE A 17 -3.14 8.77 10.84
CA PHE A 17 -3.95 8.53 9.64
C PHE A 17 -4.64 7.16 9.64
N ALA A 18 -4.02 6.13 10.20
CA ALA A 18 -4.65 4.80 10.30
C ALA A 18 -5.93 4.87 11.14
N GLN A 19 -5.88 5.49 12.31
CA GLN A 19 -7.07 5.69 13.15
C GLN A 19 -8.11 6.58 12.46
N LEU A 20 -7.69 7.66 11.79
CA LEU A 20 -8.60 8.54 11.04
C LEU A 20 -9.35 7.75 9.95
N PHE A 21 -8.65 6.87 9.23
CA PHE A 21 -9.26 6.00 8.24
C PHE A 21 -10.27 5.03 8.87
N LEU A 22 -9.89 4.32 9.94
CA LEU A 22 -10.78 3.39 10.63
C LEU A 22 -12.03 4.07 11.21
N ASP A 23 -11.88 5.27 11.77
CA ASP A 23 -13.01 6.09 12.23
C ASP A 23 -13.94 6.48 11.08
N ARG A 24 -13.37 6.77 9.90
CA ARG A 24 -14.16 7.06 8.69
C ARG A 24 -14.92 5.83 8.22
N VAL A 25 -14.30 4.66 8.19
CA VAL A 25 -14.95 3.39 7.86
C VAL A 25 -16.13 3.15 8.80
N ALA A 26 -15.91 3.28 10.11
CA ALA A 26 -16.95 3.08 11.13
C ALA A 26 -18.14 4.05 10.97
N LYS A 27 -17.86 5.33 10.64
CA LYS A 27 -18.91 6.37 10.50
C LYS A 27 -19.65 6.32 9.18
N SER A 28 -19.01 5.85 8.11
CA SER A 28 -19.49 6.03 6.73
C SER A 28 -19.55 4.73 5.94
N GLY A 29 -19.49 3.58 6.58
CA GLY A 29 -19.29 2.26 5.97
C GLY A 29 -20.08 1.99 4.68
N SER A 30 -21.37 2.36 4.65
CA SER A 30 -22.25 2.15 3.49
C SER A 30 -22.13 3.23 2.39
N LEU A 31 -21.42 4.34 2.63
CA LEU A 31 -21.27 5.40 1.64
C LEU A 31 -20.14 5.07 0.67
N GLU A 32 -20.24 5.61 -0.58
CA GLU A 32 -19.17 5.53 -1.56
C GLU A 32 -17.92 6.23 -1.05
N ALA A 33 -16.78 5.51 -1.07
CA ALA A 33 -15.46 6.02 -0.71
C ALA A 33 -14.66 6.41 -1.94
N TYR A 34 -14.60 5.52 -2.92
CA TYR A 34 -13.83 5.68 -4.15
C TYR A 34 -14.66 5.32 -5.36
N ARG A 35 -14.38 6.02 -6.47
CA ARG A 35 -14.87 5.68 -7.79
C ARG A 35 -13.70 5.63 -8.75
N PHE A 36 -13.59 4.56 -9.52
CA PHE A 36 -12.45 4.29 -10.38
C PHE A 36 -12.90 3.71 -11.71
N PRO A 37 -12.13 3.91 -12.81
CA PRO A 37 -12.44 3.32 -14.09
C PRO A 37 -12.22 1.81 -14.07
N GLN A 38 -13.15 1.05 -14.67
CA GLN A 38 -13.03 -0.39 -14.83
C GLN A 38 -13.60 -0.80 -16.20
N GLY A 39 -12.74 -1.35 -17.05
CA GLY A 39 -13.11 -1.63 -18.44
C GLY A 39 -13.56 -0.37 -19.18
N SER A 40 -14.79 -0.38 -19.73
CA SER A 40 -15.38 0.79 -20.39
C SER A 40 -16.28 1.64 -19.47
N GLY A 41 -16.35 1.32 -18.19
CA GLY A 41 -17.24 1.96 -17.22
C GLY A 41 -16.52 2.48 -15.98
N TRP A 42 -17.34 2.75 -14.98
CA TRP A 42 -16.87 3.17 -13.65
C TRP A 42 -17.43 2.21 -12.61
N GLU A 43 -16.57 1.79 -11.69
CA GLU A 43 -16.99 1.08 -10.50
C GLU A 43 -16.79 1.94 -9.26
N SER A 44 -17.47 1.59 -8.18
CA SER A 44 -17.33 2.27 -6.91
C SER A 44 -17.13 1.28 -5.77
N MET A 45 -16.43 1.75 -4.76
CA MET A 45 -16.14 1.02 -3.53
C MET A 45 -16.68 1.82 -2.35
N THR A 46 -17.39 1.17 -1.44
CA THR A 46 -17.83 1.79 -0.19
C THR A 46 -16.69 1.89 0.82
N TRP A 47 -16.87 2.70 1.88
CA TRP A 47 -15.90 2.79 2.97
C TRP A 47 -15.71 1.44 3.68
N GLN A 48 -16.78 0.63 3.82
CA GLN A 48 -16.66 -0.70 4.40
C GLN A 48 -15.79 -1.61 3.55
N GLN A 49 -16.03 -1.67 2.24
CA GLN A 49 -15.23 -2.47 1.31
C GLN A 49 -13.76 -2.03 1.30
N ALA A 50 -13.52 -0.71 1.31
CA ALA A 50 -12.16 -0.18 1.43
C ALA A 50 -11.50 -0.58 2.77
N GLY A 51 -12.25 -0.50 3.87
CA GLY A 51 -11.79 -0.91 5.19
C GLY A 51 -11.41 -2.39 5.26
N ASP A 52 -12.27 -3.25 4.73
CA ASP A 52 -12.03 -4.70 4.67
C ASP A 52 -10.77 -5.00 3.85
N ARG A 53 -10.64 -4.38 2.67
CA ARG A 53 -9.49 -4.57 1.80
C ARG A 53 -8.18 -4.07 2.43
N VAL A 54 -8.17 -2.88 3.00
CA VAL A 54 -7.01 -2.31 3.70
C VAL A 54 -6.59 -3.21 4.87
N THR A 55 -7.53 -3.73 5.62
CA THR A 55 -7.26 -4.63 6.75
C THR A 55 -6.62 -5.95 6.28
N GLN A 56 -7.12 -6.56 5.20
CA GLN A 56 -6.50 -7.76 4.60
C GLN A 56 -5.07 -7.50 4.16
N LEU A 57 -4.83 -6.40 3.43
CA LEU A 57 -3.49 -6.04 2.95
C LEU A 57 -2.53 -5.72 4.10
N ALA A 58 -2.98 -4.99 5.13
CA ALA A 58 -2.18 -4.68 6.31
C ALA A 58 -1.78 -5.97 7.05
N ALA A 59 -2.72 -6.90 7.25
CA ALA A 59 -2.42 -8.20 7.85
C ALA A 59 -1.47 -9.03 6.97
N GLY A 60 -1.57 -8.92 5.65
CA GLY A 60 -0.62 -9.51 4.70
C GLY A 60 0.79 -8.96 4.87
N LEU A 61 0.95 -7.65 4.98
CA LEU A 61 2.24 -7.00 5.25
C LEU A 61 2.84 -7.46 6.59
N LEU A 62 2.03 -7.53 7.64
CA LEU A 62 2.45 -8.07 8.93
C LEU A 62 2.86 -9.55 8.83
N SER A 63 2.21 -10.35 7.96
CA SER A 63 2.58 -11.74 7.70
C SER A 63 3.90 -11.87 6.93
N LEU A 64 4.26 -10.88 6.13
CA LEU A 64 5.57 -10.76 5.49
C LEU A 64 6.66 -10.24 6.46
N GLY A 65 6.31 -9.93 7.70
CA GLY A 65 7.24 -9.55 8.74
C GLY A 65 7.48 -8.05 8.90
N ILE A 66 6.68 -7.19 8.26
CA ILE A 66 6.78 -5.73 8.44
C ILE A 66 6.63 -5.38 9.92
N GLN A 67 7.60 -4.61 10.43
CA GLN A 67 7.65 -4.10 11.80
C GLN A 67 7.30 -2.61 11.83
N PRO A 68 6.92 -2.06 12.99
CA PRO A 68 6.67 -0.62 13.12
C PRO A 68 7.81 0.22 12.56
N GLU A 69 7.47 1.31 11.87
CA GLU A 69 8.37 2.28 11.25
C GLU A 69 9.21 1.73 10.07
N GLN A 70 9.11 0.44 9.72
CA GLN A 70 9.76 -0.06 8.51
C GLN A 70 9.10 0.52 7.25
N ARG A 71 9.91 0.71 6.20
CA ARG A 71 9.44 1.32 4.95
C ARG A 71 8.95 0.27 3.98
N VAL A 72 7.86 0.67 3.30
CA VAL A 72 7.28 -0.07 2.19
C VAL A 72 7.24 0.86 0.98
N GLY A 73 7.84 0.42 -0.12
CA GLY A 73 7.86 1.19 -1.37
C GLY A 73 6.54 1.10 -2.12
N ILE A 74 6.16 2.18 -2.82
CA ILE A 74 5.06 2.15 -3.81
C ILE A 74 5.57 2.78 -5.10
N ALA A 75 5.85 1.95 -6.11
CA ALA A 75 6.27 2.35 -7.45
C ALA A 75 5.06 2.28 -8.41
N SER A 76 4.28 3.35 -8.46
CA SER A 76 3.01 3.37 -9.20
C SER A 76 2.54 4.80 -9.46
N SER A 77 1.75 4.95 -10.52
CA SER A 77 0.88 6.10 -10.74
C SER A 77 -0.22 6.16 -9.68
N THR A 78 -0.87 7.33 -9.55
CA THR A 78 -1.99 7.48 -8.62
C THR A 78 -3.21 6.74 -9.14
N ARG A 79 -3.58 5.67 -8.44
CA ARG A 79 -4.76 4.84 -8.72
C ARG A 79 -5.37 4.38 -7.39
N TYR A 80 -6.55 3.76 -7.42
CA TYR A 80 -7.22 3.40 -6.15
C TYR A 80 -6.43 2.35 -5.35
N GLU A 81 -5.75 1.42 -6.01
CA GLU A 81 -4.89 0.42 -5.35
C GLU A 81 -3.71 1.08 -4.64
N TRP A 82 -3.16 2.16 -5.23
CA TRP A 82 -2.12 2.96 -4.58
C TRP A 82 -2.60 3.49 -3.22
N ILE A 83 -3.83 4.04 -3.19
CA ILE A 83 -4.43 4.58 -1.96
C ILE A 83 -4.67 3.47 -0.93
N LEU A 84 -5.18 2.30 -1.37
CA LEU A 84 -5.41 1.17 -0.48
C LEU A 84 -4.10 0.61 0.08
N ALA A 85 -3.04 0.54 -0.73
CA ALA A 85 -1.70 0.10 -0.31
C ALA A 85 -1.10 1.06 0.72
N ASP A 86 -1.15 2.37 0.49
CA ASP A 86 -0.66 3.38 1.42
C ASP A 86 -1.37 3.30 2.78
N LEU A 87 -2.69 3.22 2.77
CA LEU A 87 -3.48 3.02 3.99
C LEU A 87 -3.16 1.68 4.69
N ALA A 88 -2.91 0.62 3.93
CA ALA A 88 -2.53 -0.68 4.49
C ALA A 88 -1.15 -0.62 5.17
N VAL A 89 -0.18 0.08 4.57
CA VAL A 89 1.13 0.32 5.17
C VAL A 89 0.98 1.07 6.49
N MET A 90 0.20 2.15 6.53
CA MET A 90 -0.06 2.91 7.76
C MET A 90 -0.79 2.06 8.82
N CYS A 91 -1.77 1.24 8.42
CA CYS A 91 -2.48 0.34 9.33
C CYS A 91 -1.59 -0.80 9.84
N ALA A 92 -0.56 -1.22 9.09
CA ALA A 92 0.45 -2.16 9.55
C ALA A 92 1.52 -1.51 10.46
N GLY A 93 1.46 -0.19 10.68
CA GLY A 93 2.45 0.56 11.47
C GLY A 93 3.72 0.90 10.69
N GLY A 94 3.75 0.68 9.38
CA GLY A 94 4.87 1.02 8.51
C GLY A 94 4.84 2.47 8.02
N ALA A 95 5.84 2.83 7.23
CA ALA A 95 5.95 4.12 6.56
C ALA A 95 6.12 3.94 5.05
N THR A 96 5.45 4.76 4.26
CA THR A 96 5.45 4.65 2.80
C THR A 96 6.59 5.45 2.19
N THR A 97 7.33 4.82 1.27
CA THR A 97 8.29 5.46 0.35
C THR A 97 7.71 5.43 -1.06
N THR A 98 7.48 6.60 -1.66
CA THR A 98 6.88 6.68 -2.99
C THR A 98 7.94 6.82 -4.09
N VAL A 99 7.74 6.10 -5.19
CA VAL A 99 8.56 6.18 -6.40
C VAL A 99 7.65 6.49 -7.59
N TYR A 100 7.95 7.54 -8.32
CA TYR A 100 7.19 7.86 -9.54
C TYR A 100 7.44 6.81 -10.62
N PRO A 101 6.41 6.41 -11.39
CA PRO A 101 6.57 5.40 -12.45
C PRO A 101 7.52 5.83 -13.56
N SER A 102 7.76 7.14 -13.74
CA SER A 102 8.73 7.69 -14.69
C SER A 102 10.18 7.66 -14.20
N THR A 103 10.43 7.32 -12.92
CA THR A 103 11.78 7.19 -12.37
C THR A 103 12.50 6.05 -13.07
N ASN A 104 13.77 6.25 -13.46
CA ASN A 104 14.58 5.19 -14.07
C ASN A 104 14.95 4.09 -13.07
N ALA A 105 15.52 2.98 -13.55
CA ALA A 105 15.78 1.81 -12.72
C ALA A 105 16.83 2.10 -11.62
N GLU A 106 17.90 2.83 -11.96
CA GLU A 106 18.99 3.16 -11.04
C GLU A 106 18.51 4.06 -9.89
N ASP A 107 17.76 5.12 -10.22
CA ASP A 107 17.21 6.04 -9.21
C ASP A 107 16.13 5.33 -8.37
N THR A 108 15.32 4.45 -8.98
CA THR A 108 14.36 3.60 -8.24
C THR A 108 15.07 2.74 -7.22
N ALA A 109 16.14 2.05 -7.63
CA ALA A 109 16.93 1.21 -6.75
C ALA A 109 17.58 2.02 -5.63
N TYR A 110 18.12 3.21 -5.95
CA TYR A 110 18.71 4.11 -4.97
C TYR A 110 17.68 4.51 -3.90
N ILE A 111 16.50 5.01 -4.31
CA ILE A 111 15.44 5.45 -3.39
C ILE A 111 15.03 4.31 -2.46
N LEU A 112 14.77 3.12 -3.01
CA LEU A 112 14.31 1.97 -2.24
C LEU A 112 15.38 1.38 -1.31
N SER A 113 16.64 1.41 -1.74
CA SER A 113 17.78 0.95 -0.94
C SER A 113 18.12 1.93 0.18
N ASP A 114 18.19 3.24 -0.12
CA ASP A 114 18.48 4.29 0.86
C ASP A 114 17.41 4.39 1.95
N SER A 115 16.14 4.20 1.57
CA SER A 115 15.03 4.12 2.53
C SER A 115 14.87 2.73 3.19
N GLU A 116 15.72 1.75 2.88
CA GLU A 116 15.69 0.39 3.42
C GLU A 116 14.30 -0.28 3.29
N CYS A 117 13.63 -0.11 2.17
CA CYS A 117 12.32 -0.71 1.93
C CYS A 117 12.37 -2.24 2.05
N GLN A 118 11.39 -2.82 2.76
CA GLN A 118 11.28 -4.27 3.00
C GLN A 118 10.34 -4.95 2.00
N VAL A 119 9.31 -4.24 1.57
CA VAL A 119 8.34 -4.68 0.56
C VAL A 119 8.14 -3.53 -0.41
N VAL A 120 7.87 -3.83 -1.68
CA VAL A 120 7.58 -2.83 -2.71
C VAL A 120 6.30 -3.20 -3.44
N PHE A 121 5.31 -2.31 -3.45
CA PHE A 121 4.20 -2.39 -4.39
C PHE A 121 4.63 -1.86 -5.75
N ALA A 122 4.35 -2.61 -6.81
CA ALA A 122 4.67 -2.26 -8.18
C ALA A 122 3.40 -2.23 -9.04
N GLU A 123 3.24 -1.19 -9.88
CA GLU A 123 2.03 -1.03 -10.67
C GLU A 123 1.87 -2.14 -11.71
N ASP A 124 2.91 -2.38 -12.51
CA ASP A 124 2.87 -3.14 -13.75
C ASP A 124 4.21 -3.82 -14.09
N ASP A 125 4.27 -4.48 -15.25
CA ASP A 125 5.45 -5.14 -15.78
C ASP A 125 6.65 -4.22 -15.91
N ASP A 126 6.46 -2.95 -16.26
CA ASP A 126 7.54 -1.98 -16.41
C ASP A 126 8.21 -1.69 -15.07
N GLN A 127 7.42 -1.53 -14.00
CA GLN A 127 7.96 -1.34 -12.66
C GLN A 127 8.62 -2.62 -12.13
N ILE A 128 8.00 -3.78 -12.34
CA ILE A 128 8.57 -5.08 -11.95
C ILE A 128 9.92 -5.29 -12.65
N LYS A 129 10.00 -4.99 -13.96
CA LYS A 129 11.24 -5.11 -14.72
C LYS A 129 12.36 -4.25 -14.13
N LYS A 130 12.11 -2.98 -13.79
CA LYS A 130 13.11 -2.11 -13.15
C LYS A 130 13.64 -2.73 -11.85
N LEU A 131 12.73 -3.24 -11.00
CA LEU A 131 13.09 -3.86 -9.73
C LEU A 131 13.89 -5.14 -9.94
N THR A 132 13.52 -5.97 -10.92
CA THR A 132 14.21 -7.22 -11.25
C THR A 132 15.61 -6.96 -11.79
N ASP A 133 15.75 -6.02 -12.72
CA ASP A 133 17.05 -5.62 -13.30
C ASP A 133 18.02 -5.11 -12.21
N MET A 134 17.49 -4.48 -11.16
CA MET A 134 18.27 -3.89 -10.07
C MET A 134 18.26 -4.72 -8.77
N ARG A 135 17.73 -5.95 -8.80
CA ARG A 135 17.51 -6.80 -7.61
C ARG A 135 18.75 -6.96 -6.72
N ALA A 136 19.93 -7.04 -7.32
CA ALA A 136 21.19 -7.14 -6.58
C ALA A 136 21.50 -5.90 -5.70
N GLN A 137 20.89 -4.74 -6.00
CA GLN A 137 21.03 -3.49 -5.25
C GLN A 137 19.90 -3.29 -4.23
N LEU A 138 18.97 -4.24 -4.13
CA LEU A 138 17.80 -4.20 -3.26
C LEU A 138 17.83 -5.34 -2.22
N PRO A 139 18.90 -5.49 -1.43
CA PRO A 139 19.06 -6.64 -0.53
C PRO A 139 18.01 -6.69 0.58
N SER A 140 17.42 -5.55 0.95
CA SER A 140 16.37 -5.46 1.97
C SER A 140 14.98 -5.80 1.46
N VAL A 141 14.75 -5.76 0.13
CA VAL A 141 13.42 -6.01 -0.46
C VAL A 141 13.13 -7.51 -0.47
N ALA A 142 12.34 -7.94 0.49
CA ALA A 142 11.95 -9.34 0.64
C ALA A 142 10.89 -9.77 -0.38
N LYS A 143 9.96 -8.87 -0.73
CA LYS A 143 8.84 -9.13 -1.66
C LYS A 143 8.50 -7.91 -2.49
N VAL A 144 8.08 -8.16 -3.73
CA VAL A 144 7.38 -7.20 -4.59
C VAL A 144 5.93 -7.64 -4.71
N VAL A 145 4.99 -6.72 -4.53
CA VAL A 145 3.55 -6.97 -4.65
C VAL A 145 3.03 -6.22 -5.87
N THR A 146 2.55 -6.92 -6.90
CA THR A 146 2.01 -6.26 -8.08
C THR A 146 0.53 -5.92 -7.95
N PHE A 147 0.13 -4.73 -8.44
CA PHE A 147 -1.27 -4.35 -8.60
C PHE A 147 -1.91 -5.07 -9.78
N ASP A 148 -1.16 -5.29 -10.86
CA ASP A 148 -1.64 -6.02 -12.03
C ASP A 148 -1.29 -7.52 -11.90
N ALA A 149 -2.32 -8.35 -11.79
CA ALA A 149 -2.15 -9.80 -11.64
C ALA A 149 -1.44 -10.46 -12.83
N ALA A 150 -1.48 -9.88 -14.03
CA ALA A 150 -0.78 -10.39 -15.21
C ALA A 150 0.74 -10.32 -15.05
N SER A 151 1.23 -9.39 -14.25
CA SER A 151 2.66 -9.14 -14.03
C SER A 151 3.29 -10.03 -12.95
N ALA A 152 2.52 -10.88 -12.25
CA ALA A 152 3.02 -11.74 -11.18
C ALA A 152 3.70 -13.02 -11.70
N GLN A 153 4.37 -12.96 -12.85
CA GLN A 153 5.13 -14.06 -13.41
C GLN A 153 6.60 -13.90 -13.06
N ASP A 154 6.98 -14.46 -11.95
CA ASP A 154 8.34 -14.47 -11.48
C ASP A 154 8.81 -15.94 -11.28
N ASP A 155 10.08 -16.13 -11.41
CA ASP A 155 10.76 -17.41 -11.30
C ASP A 155 11.10 -17.80 -9.86
N GLY A 156 10.69 -17.06 -8.85
CA GLY A 156 11.19 -17.32 -7.51
C GLY A 156 10.39 -16.83 -6.33
N ASP A 157 9.10 -16.67 -6.44
CA ASP A 157 8.27 -16.26 -5.30
C ASP A 157 8.64 -14.85 -4.73
N TRP A 158 9.45 -14.08 -5.45
CA TRP A 158 9.80 -12.71 -5.05
C TRP A 158 8.70 -11.72 -5.41
N VAL A 159 8.04 -11.91 -6.56
CA VAL A 159 6.86 -11.14 -6.98
C VAL A 159 5.60 -11.94 -6.65
N ILE A 160 4.68 -11.30 -5.94
CA ILE A 160 3.36 -11.85 -5.60
C ILE A 160 2.26 -10.90 -6.04
N THR A 161 1.06 -11.41 -6.23
CA THR A 161 -0.10 -10.57 -6.54
C THR A 161 -0.65 -9.87 -5.30
N LEU A 162 -1.39 -8.79 -5.51
CA LEU A 162 -2.15 -8.12 -4.45
C LEU A 162 -3.13 -9.07 -3.75
N GLU A 163 -3.73 -10.01 -4.51
CA GLU A 163 -4.60 -11.05 -3.96
C GLU A 163 -3.82 -12.03 -3.08
N ALA A 164 -2.62 -12.47 -3.52
CA ALA A 164 -1.79 -13.34 -2.70
C ALA A 164 -1.38 -12.69 -1.38
N LEU A 165 -1.12 -11.37 -1.39
CA LEU A 165 -0.88 -10.62 -0.14
C LEU A 165 -2.12 -10.61 0.75
N ALA A 166 -3.31 -10.38 0.20
CA ALA A 166 -4.57 -10.41 0.94
C ALA A 166 -4.85 -11.79 1.56
N ASP A 167 -4.60 -12.87 0.80
CA ASP A 167 -4.73 -14.24 1.28
C ASP A 167 -3.79 -14.56 2.45
N LEU A 168 -2.59 -14.01 2.46
CA LEU A 168 -1.69 -14.11 3.62
C LEU A 168 -2.29 -13.44 4.85
N GLY A 169 -2.93 -12.29 4.67
CA GLY A 169 -3.63 -11.56 5.73
C GLY A 169 -4.82 -12.35 6.28
N GLU A 170 -5.64 -12.93 5.42
CA GLU A 170 -6.78 -13.74 5.86
C GLU A 170 -6.35 -14.98 6.67
N LYS A 171 -5.26 -15.64 6.28
CA LYS A 171 -4.71 -16.77 7.04
C LYS A 171 -4.27 -16.36 8.43
N ARG A 172 -3.71 -15.16 8.61
CA ARG A 172 -3.31 -14.63 9.90
C ARG A 172 -4.50 -14.48 10.84
N PHE A 173 -5.63 -13.94 10.36
CA PHE A 173 -6.87 -13.80 11.18
C PHE A 173 -7.50 -15.14 11.60
N ARG A 174 -7.19 -16.24 10.92
CA ARG A 174 -7.73 -17.58 11.28
C ARG A 174 -6.90 -18.31 12.33
N ILE A 175 -5.72 -17.80 12.65
CA ILE A 175 -4.77 -18.45 13.60
C ILE A 175 -4.81 -17.76 14.96
N GLU A 176 -5.31 -16.53 15.06
CA GLU A 176 -5.54 -15.78 16.29
C GLU A 176 -6.98 -15.99 16.80
#